data_a3c7dca994fc5a624a082c1f6aec92b3
#
_entry.id   a3c7dca994fc5a624a082c1f6aec92b3
#
_cell.length_a   1.000
_cell.length_b   1.000
_cell.length_c   1.000
_cell.angle_alpha   90.00
_cell.angle_beta   90.00
_cell.angle_gamma   90.00
#
_symmetry.space_group_name_H-M   'P 1'
#
loop_
_entity.id
_entity.type
_entity.pdbx_description
1 polymer ?
#
loop_
_entity_poly.entity_id
_entity_poly.type
_entity_poly.pdbx_seq_one_letter_code
_entity_poly.pdbx_strand_id
1 'polypeptide(L)'
;MRFNEIGQQLRAYRMESGLKAEEISARLGVSRAALYRYEKGEVIKLDTVNRLAELLKISPLTLLGIGVEYYGKPVGYAERLRQIEETSDQILQVHGPLSYLITSDHYDSLLAQILEEQADAQGADRMAARAAAEQLMSVMISRKRMYAARKPSIIAILTSGSIQKFLAEGICPLAQVSDRLRAAAREMAIREIEAVADLMASEPIGLQLGLMAQGEPNGPFTLLRSRDRATLAINPFPCDAPPSMQSGVAMITNAEDAVAAHQRVSELAWREAVKGAAAAERVRAMVAAARG
;
A
#
# COMPACT_ATOMS: atom_id res chain seq x y z
N MET A 1 -19.03 6.58 -15.68
CA MET A 1 -17.62 6.95 -15.83
C MET A 1 -17.46 8.36 -15.26
N ARG A 2 -16.68 8.53 -14.22
CA ARG A 2 -16.52 9.87 -13.57
C ARG A 2 -15.18 10.45 -14.04
N PHE A 3 -15.16 11.63 -14.65
CA PHE A 3 -13.93 12.29 -15.12
C PHE A 3 -12.88 12.45 -14.01
N ASN A 4 -13.31 12.57 -12.77
CA ASN A 4 -12.41 12.61 -11.61
C ASN A 4 -11.58 11.33 -11.46
N GLU A 5 -12.12 10.16 -11.81
CA GLU A 5 -11.41 8.87 -11.74
C GLU A 5 -10.30 8.80 -12.80
N ILE A 6 -10.56 9.31 -14.01
CA ILE A 6 -9.53 9.39 -15.07
C ILE A 6 -8.38 10.28 -14.63
N GLY A 7 -8.67 11.42 -14.02
CA GLY A 7 -7.65 12.34 -13.51
C GLY A 7 -6.81 11.71 -12.40
N GLN A 8 -7.43 10.98 -11.48
CA GLN A 8 -6.75 10.25 -10.42
C GLN A 8 -5.81 9.16 -10.99
N GLN A 9 -6.28 8.40 -11.96
CA GLN A 9 -5.45 7.39 -12.62
C GLN A 9 -4.30 8.02 -13.40
N LEU A 10 -4.55 9.11 -14.14
CA LEU A 10 -3.51 9.86 -14.82
C LEU A 10 -2.40 10.27 -13.85
N ARG A 11 -2.74 10.77 -12.68
CA ARG A 11 -1.76 11.13 -11.65
C ARG A 11 -0.97 9.91 -11.16
N ALA A 12 -1.63 8.79 -10.88
CA ALA A 12 -0.98 7.57 -10.41
C ALA A 12 0.00 7.03 -11.46
N TYR A 13 -0.41 6.97 -12.74
CA TYR A 13 0.46 6.51 -13.83
C TYR A 13 1.59 7.50 -14.16
N ARG A 14 1.38 8.80 -13.99
CA ARG A 14 2.49 9.75 -14.08
C ARG A 14 3.54 9.49 -13.00
N MET A 15 3.14 9.26 -11.76
CA MET A 15 4.06 8.92 -10.67
C MET A 15 4.76 7.58 -10.93
N GLU A 16 4.02 6.59 -11.41
CA GLU A 16 4.53 5.29 -11.85
C GLU A 16 5.62 5.42 -12.93
N SER A 17 5.38 6.27 -13.94
CA SER A 17 6.31 6.46 -15.07
C SER A 17 7.64 7.10 -14.65
N GLY A 18 7.66 7.85 -13.54
CA GLY A 18 8.79 8.66 -13.10
C GLY A 18 9.00 9.94 -13.93
N LEU A 19 8.13 10.21 -14.92
CA LEU A 19 8.21 11.42 -15.72
C LEU A 19 7.73 12.65 -14.92
N LYS A 20 8.44 13.75 -15.08
CA LYS A 20 8.02 15.04 -14.51
C LYS A 20 6.82 15.60 -15.26
N ALA A 21 5.99 16.37 -14.57
CA ALA A 21 4.81 17.01 -15.18
C ALA A 21 5.21 17.92 -16.37
N GLU A 22 6.38 18.55 -16.30
CA GLU A 22 6.95 19.36 -17.37
C GLU A 22 7.24 18.54 -18.63
N GLU A 23 7.80 17.35 -18.47
CA GLU A 23 8.14 16.45 -19.59
C GLU A 23 6.88 15.94 -20.29
N ILE A 24 5.88 15.54 -19.50
CA ILE A 24 4.60 15.07 -20.04
C ILE A 24 3.90 16.20 -20.79
N SER A 25 3.79 17.38 -20.17
CA SER A 25 3.10 18.52 -20.79
C SER A 25 3.81 18.99 -22.06
N ALA A 26 5.14 19.02 -22.10
CA ALA A 26 5.91 19.35 -23.29
C ALA A 26 5.67 18.35 -24.43
N ARG A 27 5.69 17.03 -24.16
CA ARG A 27 5.45 15.99 -25.17
C ARG A 27 4.00 15.97 -25.68
N LEU A 28 3.04 16.37 -24.84
CA LEU A 28 1.64 16.49 -25.23
C LEU A 28 1.30 17.79 -25.95
N GLY A 29 2.17 18.80 -25.87
CA GLY A 29 1.89 20.14 -26.39
C GLY A 29 0.82 20.90 -25.57
N VAL A 30 0.73 20.62 -24.25
CA VAL A 30 -0.17 21.30 -23.33
C VAL A 30 0.60 22.04 -22.25
N SER A 31 -0.03 23.01 -21.58
CA SER A 31 0.62 23.65 -20.44
C SER A 31 0.65 22.72 -19.21
N ARG A 32 1.66 22.89 -18.34
CA ARG A 32 1.73 22.19 -17.05
C ARG A 32 0.44 22.40 -16.21
N ALA A 33 -0.13 23.60 -16.25
CA ALA A 33 -1.39 23.89 -15.57
C ALA A 33 -2.56 23.06 -16.15
N ALA A 34 -2.59 22.85 -17.45
CA ALA A 34 -3.59 21.99 -18.09
C ALA A 34 -3.47 20.53 -17.63
N LEU A 35 -2.23 19.99 -17.56
CA LEU A 35 -2.00 18.64 -17.04
C LEU A 35 -2.54 18.47 -15.61
N TYR A 36 -2.26 19.42 -14.72
CA TYR A 36 -2.77 19.37 -13.35
C TYR A 36 -4.30 19.53 -13.26
N ARG A 37 -4.94 20.26 -14.20
CA ARG A 37 -6.40 20.31 -14.29
C ARG A 37 -6.96 18.97 -14.73
N TYR A 38 -6.31 18.28 -15.67
CA TYR A 38 -6.70 16.92 -16.07
C TYR A 38 -6.60 15.95 -14.88
N GLU A 39 -5.53 16.01 -14.08
CA GLU A 39 -5.39 15.21 -12.86
C GLU A 39 -6.47 15.51 -11.80
N LYS A 40 -7.07 16.70 -11.84
CA LYS A 40 -8.19 17.10 -10.96
C LYS A 40 -9.57 16.74 -11.52
N GLY A 41 -9.64 16.08 -12.67
CA GLY A 41 -10.88 15.60 -13.26
C GLY A 41 -11.52 16.54 -14.30
N GLU A 42 -10.77 17.51 -14.85
CA GLU A 42 -11.24 18.24 -16.02
C GLU A 42 -11.43 17.29 -17.22
N VAL A 43 -12.37 17.63 -18.08
CA VAL A 43 -12.66 16.86 -19.31
C VAL A 43 -11.43 16.80 -20.22
N ILE A 44 -11.03 15.58 -20.55
CA ILE A 44 -9.90 15.30 -21.45
C ILE A 44 -10.45 14.84 -22.79
N LYS A 45 -9.98 15.39 -23.88
CA LYS A 45 -10.35 14.93 -25.23
C LYS A 45 -9.81 13.52 -25.46
N LEU A 46 -10.56 12.69 -26.17
CA LEU A 46 -10.17 11.29 -26.42
C LEU A 46 -8.82 11.17 -27.12
N ASP A 47 -8.50 12.07 -28.04
CA ASP A 47 -7.17 12.13 -28.65
C ASP A 47 -6.05 12.36 -27.62
N THR A 48 -6.28 13.24 -26.66
CA THR A 48 -5.33 13.49 -25.57
C THR A 48 -5.21 12.28 -24.65
N VAL A 49 -6.30 11.55 -24.39
CA VAL A 49 -6.28 10.27 -23.64
C VAL A 49 -5.39 9.26 -24.35
N ASN A 50 -5.54 9.08 -25.67
CA ASN A 50 -4.72 8.15 -26.43
C ASN A 50 -3.24 8.54 -26.38
N ARG A 51 -2.91 9.81 -26.60
CA ARG A 51 -1.51 10.31 -26.53
C ARG A 51 -0.91 10.18 -25.13
N LEU A 52 -1.70 10.39 -24.09
CA LEU A 52 -1.29 10.16 -22.69
C LEU A 52 -1.02 8.68 -22.45
N ALA A 53 -1.89 7.80 -22.90
CA ALA A 53 -1.74 6.36 -22.77
C ALA A 53 -0.48 5.84 -23.46
N GLU A 54 -0.22 6.29 -24.70
CA GLU A 54 1.02 5.99 -25.44
C GLU A 54 2.26 6.47 -24.67
N LEU A 55 2.26 7.72 -24.19
CA LEU A 55 3.38 8.31 -23.47
C LEU A 55 3.65 7.56 -22.14
N LEU A 56 2.61 7.16 -21.44
CA LEU A 56 2.70 6.43 -20.18
C LEU A 56 2.85 4.91 -20.37
N LYS A 57 2.83 4.43 -21.63
CA LYS A 57 2.93 3.02 -22.00
C LYS A 57 1.87 2.13 -21.35
N ILE A 58 0.64 2.60 -21.33
CA ILE A 58 -0.53 1.87 -20.82
C ILE A 58 -1.64 1.80 -21.88
N SER A 59 -2.63 0.92 -21.68
CA SER A 59 -3.81 0.89 -22.53
C SER A 59 -4.67 2.15 -22.29
N PRO A 60 -5.25 2.76 -23.34
CA PRO A 60 -6.27 3.80 -23.18
C PRO A 60 -7.44 3.35 -22.28
N LEU A 61 -7.85 2.08 -22.35
CA LEU A 61 -8.90 1.52 -21.47
C LEU A 61 -8.46 1.54 -20.00
N THR A 62 -7.21 1.22 -19.73
CA THR A 62 -6.64 1.31 -18.37
C THR A 62 -6.70 2.74 -17.84
N LEU A 63 -6.30 3.74 -18.66
CA LEU A 63 -6.38 5.15 -18.27
C LEU A 63 -7.83 5.61 -18.05
N LEU A 64 -8.78 5.00 -18.74
CA LEU A 64 -10.21 5.24 -18.56
C LEU A 64 -10.85 4.47 -17.39
N GLY A 65 -10.07 3.69 -16.64
CA GLY A 65 -10.57 2.91 -15.49
C GLY A 65 -11.37 1.68 -15.86
N ILE A 66 -11.12 1.13 -17.04
CA ILE A 66 -11.82 -0.05 -17.54
C ILE A 66 -10.88 -1.27 -17.43
N GLY A 67 -11.29 -2.25 -16.65
CA GLY A 67 -10.56 -3.52 -16.48
C GLY A 67 -9.62 -3.54 -15.27
N VAL A 68 -8.40 -4.02 -15.48
CA VAL A 68 -7.37 -4.15 -14.43
C VAL A 68 -6.32 -3.07 -14.61
N GLU A 69 -6.00 -2.41 -13.51
CA GLU A 69 -4.89 -1.46 -13.43
C GLU A 69 -3.63 -2.22 -12.99
N TYR A 70 -2.50 -1.97 -13.67
CA TYR A 70 -1.21 -2.60 -13.35
C TYR A 70 -0.18 -1.54 -12.98
N TYR A 71 0.60 -1.80 -11.93
CA TYR A 71 1.66 -0.92 -11.45
C TYR A 71 2.95 -1.72 -11.26
N GLY A 72 4.02 -1.32 -11.90
CA GLY A 72 5.35 -1.94 -11.79
C GLY A 72 6.21 -1.34 -10.67
N LYS A 73 5.79 -0.19 -10.11
CA LYS A 73 6.52 0.50 -9.04
C LYS A 73 5.64 0.78 -7.83
N PRO A 74 6.21 0.72 -6.61
CA PRO A 74 5.47 0.97 -5.37
C PRO A 74 4.79 2.34 -5.30
N VAL A 75 5.40 3.39 -5.84
CA VAL A 75 4.88 4.77 -5.73
C VAL A 75 3.58 4.98 -6.48
N GLY A 76 3.46 4.46 -7.71
CA GLY A 76 2.23 4.55 -8.51
C GLY A 76 1.09 3.78 -7.84
N TYR A 77 1.39 2.55 -7.40
CA TYR A 77 0.43 1.74 -6.66
C TYR A 77 -0.03 2.42 -5.35
N ALA A 78 0.92 2.91 -4.55
CA ALA A 78 0.59 3.56 -3.27
C ALA A 78 -0.27 4.81 -3.46
N GLU A 79 0.02 5.64 -4.48
CA GLU A 79 -0.80 6.81 -4.80
C GLU A 79 -2.21 6.40 -5.24
N ARG A 80 -2.33 5.36 -6.08
CA ARG A 80 -3.66 4.87 -6.48
C ARG A 80 -4.44 4.31 -5.30
N LEU A 81 -3.78 3.54 -4.44
CA LEU A 81 -4.39 3.01 -3.23
C LEU A 81 -4.88 4.13 -2.31
N ARG A 82 -4.06 5.19 -2.10
CA ARG A 82 -4.44 6.38 -1.33
C ARG A 82 -5.74 7.02 -1.84
N GLN A 83 -5.86 7.17 -3.17
CA GLN A 83 -7.03 7.76 -3.80
C GLN A 83 -8.30 6.92 -3.58
N ILE A 84 -8.17 5.59 -3.61
CA ILE A 84 -9.29 4.68 -3.36
C ILE A 84 -9.65 4.69 -1.86
N GLU A 85 -8.66 4.64 -0.98
CA GLU A 85 -8.85 4.73 0.47
C GLU A 85 -9.57 6.03 0.89
N GLU A 86 -9.30 7.15 0.20
CA GLU A 86 -9.92 8.44 0.46
C GLU A 86 -11.44 8.42 0.31
N THR A 87 -11.99 7.52 -0.50
CA THR A 87 -13.43 7.38 -0.72
C THR A 87 -14.03 6.13 -0.09
N SER A 88 -13.20 5.28 0.53
CA SER A 88 -13.64 4.02 1.12
C SER A 88 -14.23 4.23 2.52
N ASP A 89 -15.28 3.47 2.83
CA ASP A 89 -15.91 3.41 4.15
C ASP A 89 -15.36 2.22 4.96
N GLN A 90 -14.87 1.18 4.26
CA GLN A 90 -14.28 -0.01 4.85
C GLN A 90 -13.05 -0.48 4.08
N ILE A 91 -12.03 -0.89 4.82
CA ILE A 91 -10.77 -1.46 4.33
C ILE A 91 -10.61 -2.84 4.96
N LEU A 92 -10.66 -3.89 4.16
CA LEU A 92 -10.43 -5.26 4.61
C LEU A 92 -9.08 -5.73 4.07
N GLN A 93 -8.16 -6.09 4.96
CA GLN A 93 -6.81 -6.54 4.64
C GLN A 93 -6.63 -8.00 5.06
N VAL A 94 -6.12 -8.81 4.15
CA VAL A 94 -5.87 -10.22 4.39
C VAL A 94 -4.40 -10.51 4.17
N HIS A 95 -3.81 -11.22 5.13
CA HIS A 95 -2.42 -11.61 5.17
C HIS A 95 -1.45 -10.44 5.41
N GLY A 96 -0.60 -10.62 6.37
CA GLY A 96 0.43 -9.66 6.77
C GLY A 96 0.64 -9.66 8.28
N PRO A 97 1.72 -9.05 8.77
CA PRO A 97 1.99 -8.95 10.21
C PRO A 97 1.17 -7.84 10.88
N LEU A 98 0.82 -6.80 10.14
CA LEU A 98 0.09 -5.62 10.62
C LEU A 98 -0.49 -4.81 9.46
N SER A 99 -1.39 -3.87 9.76
CA SER A 99 -1.85 -2.86 8.81
C SER A 99 -1.01 -1.58 8.93
N TYR A 100 -0.45 -1.11 7.83
CA TYR A 100 0.34 0.13 7.81
C TYR A 100 -0.43 1.35 8.36
N LEU A 101 -1.72 1.44 8.11
CA LEU A 101 -2.53 2.60 8.50
C LEU A 101 -2.64 2.81 10.02
N ILE A 102 -2.37 1.77 10.82
CA ILE A 102 -2.42 1.81 12.29
C ILE A 102 -1.04 1.75 12.95
N THR A 103 0.06 1.78 12.19
CA THR A 103 1.42 1.82 12.75
C THR A 103 1.74 3.19 13.37
N SER A 104 2.73 3.23 14.24
CA SER A 104 3.18 4.46 14.90
C SER A 104 3.88 5.43 13.95
N ASP A 105 4.02 6.70 14.35
CA ASP A 105 4.84 7.69 13.62
C ASP A 105 6.33 7.36 13.65
N HIS A 106 6.77 6.62 14.69
CA HIS A 106 8.14 6.12 14.77
C HIS A 106 8.44 5.08 13.69
N TYR A 107 7.43 4.27 13.33
CA TYR A 107 7.52 3.35 12.19
C TYR A 107 7.86 4.09 10.89
N ASP A 108 7.14 5.18 10.60
CA ASP A 108 7.39 5.99 9.40
C ASP A 108 8.78 6.62 9.41
N SER A 109 9.20 7.13 10.57
CA SER A 109 10.53 7.74 10.72
C SER A 109 11.65 6.74 10.47
N LEU A 110 11.50 5.51 10.96
CA LEU A 110 12.48 4.45 10.74
C LEU A 110 12.44 3.92 9.31
N LEU A 111 11.24 3.73 8.73
CA LEU A 111 11.09 3.32 7.34
C LEU A 111 11.73 4.33 6.39
N ALA A 112 11.57 5.64 6.64
CA ALA A 112 12.23 6.67 5.85
C ALA A 112 13.76 6.55 5.89
N GLN A 113 14.35 6.31 7.07
CA GLN A 113 15.80 6.10 7.21
C GLN A 113 16.28 4.84 6.46
N ILE A 114 15.53 3.75 6.55
CA ILE A 114 15.83 2.51 5.82
C ILE A 114 15.83 2.76 4.31
N LEU A 115 14.79 3.41 3.78
CA LEU A 115 14.67 3.70 2.35
C LEU A 115 15.75 4.69 1.87
N GLU A 116 16.15 5.65 2.70
CA GLU A 116 17.24 6.59 2.38
C GLU A 116 18.58 5.87 2.29
N GLU A 117 18.94 5.05 3.30
CA GLU A 117 20.19 4.30 3.30
C GLU A 117 20.22 3.26 2.17
N GLN A 118 19.09 2.62 1.89
CA GLN A 118 18.93 1.70 0.76
C GLN A 118 19.10 2.41 -0.60
N ALA A 119 18.58 3.65 -0.73
CA ALA A 119 18.76 4.45 -1.93
C ALA A 119 20.23 4.88 -2.12
N ASP A 120 20.93 5.18 -1.01
CA ASP A 120 22.35 5.53 -1.04
C ASP A 120 23.25 4.38 -1.52
N ALA A 121 22.84 3.14 -1.32
CA ALA A 121 23.54 1.96 -1.80
C ALA A 121 23.40 1.73 -3.32
N GLN A 122 22.53 2.49 -4.03
CA GLN A 122 22.26 2.28 -5.47
C GLN A 122 23.31 2.86 -6.43
N GLY A 123 24.42 3.38 -5.94
CA GLY A 123 25.52 3.86 -6.80
C GLY A 123 25.09 4.95 -7.78
N ALA A 124 25.20 4.69 -9.09
CA ALA A 124 24.87 5.66 -10.14
C ALA A 124 23.40 6.11 -10.13
N ASP A 125 22.49 5.25 -9.68
CA ASP A 125 21.04 5.51 -9.63
C ASP A 125 20.58 6.16 -8.31
N ARG A 126 21.50 6.50 -7.42
CA ARG A 126 21.25 7.05 -6.08
C ARG A 126 20.25 8.22 -6.07
N MET A 127 20.40 9.19 -6.96
CA MET A 127 19.53 10.37 -7.03
C MET A 127 18.08 9.98 -7.38
N ALA A 128 17.91 9.08 -8.35
CA ALA A 128 16.60 8.58 -8.74
C ALA A 128 15.98 7.73 -7.63
N ALA A 129 16.78 6.89 -6.96
CA ALA A 129 16.34 6.06 -5.85
C ALA A 129 15.91 6.90 -4.64
N ARG A 130 16.65 7.95 -4.26
CA ARG A 130 16.24 8.90 -3.21
C ARG A 130 14.94 9.61 -3.56
N ALA A 131 14.82 10.14 -4.76
CA ALA A 131 13.58 10.81 -5.19
C ALA A 131 12.37 9.87 -5.12
N ALA A 132 12.54 8.60 -5.52
CA ALA A 132 11.48 7.59 -5.43
C ALA A 132 11.13 7.24 -3.96
N ALA A 133 12.12 7.16 -3.08
CA ALA A 133 11.93 6.91 -1.66
C ALA A 133 11.16 8.05 -0.97
N GLU A 134 11.58 9.31 -1.21
CA GLU A 134 10.91 10.51 -0.70
C GLU A 134 9.46 10.59 -1.19
N GLN A 135 9.24 10.31 -2.48
CA GLN A 135 7.90 10.33 -3.08
C GLN A 135 7.02 9.24 -2.47
N LEU A 136 7.52 8.02 -2.29
CA LEU A 136 6.79 6.93 -1.65
C LEU A 136 6.42 7.30 -0.22
N MET A 137 7.38 7.79 0.59
CA MET A 137 7.12 8.19 1.98
C MET A 137 6.09 9.31 2.08
N SER A 138 6.14 10.30 1.18
CA SER A 138 5.12 11.36 1.12
C SER A 138 3.71 10.80 0.91
N VAL A 139 3.55 9.84 0.01
CA VAL A 139 2.27 9.17 -0.23
C VAL A 139 1.85 8.33 0.98
N MET A 140 2.77 7.55 1.56
CA MET A 140 2.48 6.69 2.72
C MET A 140 2.02 7.51 3.93
N ILE A 141 2.71 8.58 4.27
CA ILE A 141 2.32 9.52 5.35
C ILE A 141 0.96 10.16 5.04
N SER A 142 0.70 10.51 3.78
CA SER A 142 -0.59 11.08 3.36
C SER A 142 -1.75 10.09 3.57
N ARG A 143 -1.52 8.77 3.34
CA ARG A 143 -2.51 7.71 3.63
C ARG A 143 -2.85 7.65 5.13
N LYS A 144 -1.85 7.65 6.01
CA LYS A 144 -2.09 7.68 7.47
C LYS A 144 -2.86 8.93 7.93
N ARG A 145 -2.47 10.10 7.43
CA ARG A 145 -3.18 11.36 7.73
C ARG A 145 -4.64 11.30 7.29
N MET A 146 -4.91 10.77 6.10
CA MET A 146 -6.26 10.56 5.61
C MET A 146 -7.03 9.57 6.53
N TYR A 147 -6.42 8.45 6.91
CA TYR A 147 -7.02 7.49 7.84
C TYR A 147 -7.35 8.15 9.19
N ALA A 148 -6.42 8.90 9.77
CA ALA A 148 -6.63 9.60 11.04
C ALA A 148 -7.80 10.61 10.99
N ALA A 149 -7.98 11.28 9.84
CA ALA A 149 -9.04 12.27 9.64
C ALA A 149 -10.43 11.64 9.39
N ARG A 150 -10.50 10.55 8.61
CA ARG A 150 -11.77 9.94 8.17
C ARG A 150 -12.19 8.72 8.97
N LYS A 151 -11.22 7.96 9.48
CA LYS A 151 -11.39 6.71 10.23
C LYS A 151 -12.34 5.71 9.53
N PRO A 152 -12.09 5.35 8.27
CA PRO A 152 -12.83 4.23 7.67
C PRO A 152 -12.65 2.99 8.55
N SER A 153 -13.64 2.10 8.56
CA SER A 153 -13.49 0.86 9.34
C SER A 153 -12.40 -0.03 8.74
N ILE A 154 -11.54 -0.59 9.60
CA ILE A 154 -10.53 -1.56 9.19
C ILE A 154 -10.90 -2.93 9.74
N ILE A 155 -10.84 -3.94 8.88
CA ILE A 155 -10.81 -5.35 9.24
C ILE A 155 -9.49 -5.90 8.75
N ALA A 156 -8.61 -6.33 9.65
CA ALA A 156 -7.33 -6.91 9.27
C ALA A 156 -7.22 -8.35 9.78
N ILE A 157 -6.93 -9.26 8.87
CA ILE A 157 -6.68 -10.67 9.15
C ILE A 157 -5.17 -10.88 9.07
N LEU A 158 -4.55 -10.98 10.24
CA LEU A 158 -3.12 -11.18 10.40
C LEU A 158 -2.82 -12.67 10.48
N THR A 159 -1.60 -13.07 10.11
CA THR A 159 -1.19 -14.48 10.18
C THR A 159 -0.05 -14.67 11.15
N SER A 160 -0.07 -15.80 11.87
CA SER A 160 0.98 -16.13 12.84
C SER A 160 2.36 -16.21 12.18
N GLY A 161 2.45 -16.80 10.98
CA GLY A 161 3.70 -16.91 10.23
C GLY A 161 4.25 -15.54 9.84
N SER A 162 3.41 -14.63 9.36
CA SER A 162 3.84 -13.25 9.02
C SER A 162 4.30 -12.47 10.25
N ILE A 163 3.61 -12.62 11.39
CA ILE A 163 4.02 -11.98 12.64
C ILE A 163 5.37 -12.53 13.13
N GLN A 164 5.54 -13.85 13.16
CA GLN A 164 6.81 -14.46 13.57
C GLN A 164 7.97 -14.04 12.68
N LYS A 165 7.76 -14.03 11.36
CA LYS A 165 8.77 -13.54 10.41
C LYS A 165 9.11 -12.07 10.66
N PHE A 166 8.11 -11.22 10.86
CA PHE A 166 8.31 -9.80 11.11
C PHE A 166 9.05 -9.52 12.44
N LEU A 167 8.75 -10.28 13.49
CA LEU A 167 9.48 -10.19 14.77
C LEU A 167 10.93 -10.65 14.66
N ALA A 168 11.21 -11.70 13.89
CA ALA A 168 12.56 -12.23 13.71
C ALA A 168 13.43 -11.33 12.81
N GLU A 169 12.87 -10.79 11.75
CA GLU A 169 13.58 -10.12 10.68
C GLU A 169 13.49 -8.59 10.77
N GLY A 170 12.43 -8.05 11.41
CA GLY A 170 12.17 -6.61 11.49
C GLY A 170 11.51 -6.04 10.24
N ILE A 171 11.50 -4.72 10.14
CA ILE A 171 11.02 -3.98 8.97
C ILE A 171 12.05 -4.09 7.85
N CYS A 172 11.63 -4.49 6.65
CA CYS A 172 12.50 -4.59 5.47
C CYS A 172 13.77 -5.44 5.70
N PRO A 173 13.63 -6.74 6.00
CA PRO A 173 14.69 -7.60 6.56
C PRO A 173 15.93 -7.75 5.67
N LEU A 174 15.74 -7.78 4.35
CA LEU A 174 16.82 -7.99 3.37
C LEU A 174 17.39 -6.68 2.82
N ALA A 175 16.91 -5.54 3.29
CA ALA A 175 17.41 -4.25 2.87
C ALA A 175 18.92 -4.13 3.14
N GLN A 176 19.66 -3.54 2.22
CA GLN A 176 21.07 -3.21 2.39
C GLN A 176 21.19 -1.98 3.30
N VAL A 177 21.16 -2.22 4.59
CA VAL A 177 21.20 -1.19 5.64
C VAL A 177 22.22 -1.56 6.71
N SER A 178 22.70 -0.54 7.44
CA SER A 178 23.61 -0.70 8.55
C SER A 178 23.05 -1.60 9.66
N ASP A 179 23.95 -2.24 10.44
CA ASP A 179 23.55 -3.09 11.56
C ASP A 179 22.76 -2.31 12.62
N ARG A 180 23.04 -1.00 12.78
CA ARG A 180 22.28 -0.11 13.65
C ARG A 180 20.81 -0.01 13.22
N LEU A 181 20.54 0.24 11.93
CA LEU A 181 19.17 0.31 11.42
C LEU A 181 18.48 -1.05 11.46
N ARG A 182 19.21 -2.12 11.21
CA ARG A 182 18.70 -3.50 11.31
C ARG A 182 18.25 -3.84 12.73
N ALA A 183 19.05 -3.47 13.75
CA ALA A 183 18.68 -3.65 15.16
C ALA A 183 17.45 -2.79 15.51
N ALA A 184 17.42 -1.53 15.07
CA ALA A 184 16.27 -0.64 15.28
C ALA A 184 15.00 -1.16 14.59
N ALA A 185 15.12 -1.77 13.40
CA ALA A 185 13.99 -2.36 12.68
C ALA A 185 13.36 -3.55 13.41
N ARG A 186 14.17 -4.39 14.06
CA ARG A 186 13.68 -5.49 14.91
C ARG A 186 12.99 -4.98 16.17
N GLU A 187 13.59 -4.03 16.85
CA GLU A 187 12.99 -3.43 18.06
C GLU A 187 11.67 -2.73 17.72
N MET A 188 11.60 -2.06 16.57
CA MET A 188 10.36 -1.46 16.08
C MET A 188 9.29 -2.52 15.77
N ALA A 189 9.66 -3.64 15.14
CA ALA A 189 8.72 -4.73 14.87
C ALA A 189 8.10 -5.26 16.16
N ILE A 190 8.90 -5.43 17.22
CA ILE A 190 8.41 -5.85 18.54
C ILE A 190 7.38 -4.85 19.08
N ARG A 191 7.69 -3.56 19.08
CA ARG A 191 6.79 -2.50 19.57
C ARG A 191 5.48 -2.43 18.80
N GLU A 192 5.54 -2.51 17.47
CA GLU A 192 4.34 -2.48 16.64
C GLU A 192 3.45 -3.71 16.87
N ILE A 193 4.02 -4.88 17.04
CA ILE A 193 3.24 -6.10 17.32
C ILE A 193 2.67 -6.09 18.76
N GLU A 194 3.36 -5.50 19.74
CA GLU A 194 2.78 -5.25 21.07
C GLU A 194 1.55 -4.32 20.99
N ALA A 195 1.68 -3.22 20.23
CA ALA A 195 0.54 -2.32 19.99
C ALA A 195 -0.63 -3.04 19.28
N VAL A 196 -0.34 -3.92 18.33
CA VAL A 196 -1.37 -4.77 17.69
C VAL A 196 -2.06 -5.67 18.72
N ALA A 197 -1.32 -6.29 19.65
CA ALA A 197 -1.91 -7.10 20.71
C ALA A 197 -2.81 -6.27 21.63
N ASP A 198 -2.43 -5.04 21.95
CA ASP A 198 -3.26 -4.13 22.76
C ASP A 198 -4.54 -3.70 22.02
N LEU A 199 -4.46 -3.45 20.72
CA LEU A 199 -5.61 -3.18 19.87
C LEU A 199 -6.54 -4.40 19.74
N MET A 200 -6.00 -5.62 19.67
CA MET A 200 -6.80 -6.85 19.71
C MET A 200 -7.55 -7.01 21.05
N ALA A 201 -6.88 -6.70 22.16
CA ALA A 201 -7.48 -6.83 23.49
C ALA A 201 -8.55 -5.77 23.77
N SER A 202 -8.36 -4.55 23.28
CA SER A 202 -9.26 -3.41 23.53
C SER A 202 -10.44 -3.32 22.58
N GLU A 203 -10.36 -3.98 21.42
CA GLU A 203 -11.40 -4.01 20.37
C GLU A 203 -12.01 -2.63 20.07
N PRO A 204 -11.20 -1.61 19.69
CA PRO A 204 -11.70 -0.25 19.52
C PRO A 204 -12.70 -0.18 18.36
N ILE A 205 -13.69 0.72 18.49
CA ILE A 205 -14.73 0.92 17.46
C ILE A 205 -14.07 1.25 16.10
N GLY A 206 -14.49 0.56 15.05
CA GLY A 206 -13.99 0.77 13.68
C GLY A 206 -12.71 0.01 13.35
N LEU A 207 -12.14 -0.74 14.29
CA LEU A 207 -10.96 -1.58 14.05
C LEU A 207 -11.21 -3.01 14.53
N GLN A 208 -11.16 -3.97 13.62
CA GLN A 208 -11.32 -5.38 13.94
C GLN A 208 -10.07 -6.14 13.48
N LEU A 209 -9.43 -6.84 14.41
CA LEU A 209 -8.22 -7.61 14.16
C LEU A 209 -8.49 -9.10 14.43
N GLY A 210 -8.13 -9.94 13.46
CA GLY A 210 -8.21 -11.39 13.58
C GLY A 210 -6.84 -12.02 13.36
N LEU A 211 -6.52 -13.09 14.09
CA LEU A 211 -5.28 -13.85 13.98
C LEU A 211 -5.57 -15.25 13.41
N MET A 212 -5.01 -15.55 12.26
CA MET A 212 -4.97 -16.92 11.71
C MET A 212 -3.71 -17.64 12.17
N ALA A 213 -3.90 -18.81 12.78
CA ALA A 213 -2.80 -19.66 13.24
C ALA A 213 -2.38 -20.73 12.21
N GLN A 214 -3.30 -21.11 11.31
CA GLN A 214 -3.11 -22.15 10.28
C GLN A 214 -3.95 -21.81 9.05
N GLY A 215 -3.65 -22.43 7.92
CA GLY A 215 -4.44 -22.25 6.70
C GLY A 215 -4.34 -20.85 6.09
N GLU A 216 -3.14 -20.27 6.13
CA GLU A 216 -2.91 -18.91 5.66
C GLU A 216 -3.30 -18.74 4.19
N PRO A 217 -4.07 -17.70 3.83
CA PRO A 217 -4.33 -17.38 2.43
C PRO A 217 -3.03 -17.12 1.68
N ASN A 218 -2.92 -17.62 0.46
CA ASN A 218 -1.75 -17.39 -0.38
C ASN A 218 -1.77 -15.97 -0.95
N GLY A 219 -0.88 -15.12 -0.44
CA GLY A 219 -0.63 -13.77 -0.92
C GLY A 219 -1.51 -12.70 -0.27
N PRO A 220 -0.94 -11.52 -0.06
CA PRO A 220 -1.65 -10.39 0.54
C PRO A 220 -2.60 -9.73 -0.47
N PHE A 221 -3.79 -9.37 -0.01
CA PHE A 221 -4.72 -8.54 -0.76
C PHE A 221 -5.51 -7.61 0.15
N THR A 222 -6.05 -6.56 -0.45
CA THR A 222 -6.91 -5.59 0.24
C THR A 222 -8.21 -5.43 -0.55
N LEU A 223 -9.35 -5.53 0.12
CA LEU A 223 -10.64 -5.15 -0.41
C LEU A 223 -11.04 -3.79 0.19
N LEU A 224 -11.30 -2.83 -0.68
CA LEU A 224 -11.72 -1.48 -0.32
C LEU A 224 -13.17 -1.29 -0.75
N ARG A 225 -14.02 -0.87 0.17
CA ARG A 225 -15.46 -0.69 -0.10
C ARG A 225 -15.89 0.74 0.13
N SER A 226 -16.56 1.29 -0.83
CA SER A 226 -17.38 2.50 -0.73
C SER A 226 -18.86 2.15 -0.95
N ARG A 227 -19.75 3.14 -0.86
CA ARG A 227 -21.19 2.91 -1.04
C ARG A 227 -21.54 2.20 -2.34
N ASP A 228 -20.89 2.55 -3.43
CA ASP A 228 -21.25 2.14 -4.79
C ASP A 228 -20.24 1.19 -5.43
N ARG A 229 -19.12 0.87 -4.75
CA ARG A 229 -18.03 0.13 -5.37
C ARG A 229 -17.22 -0.68 -4.34
N ALA A 230 -16.82 -1.86 -4.77
CA ALA A 230 -15.75 -2.61 -4.12
C ALA A 230 -14.56 -2.72 -5.06
N THR A 231 -13.37 -2.60 -4.52
CA THR A 231 -12.11 -2.65 -5.28
C THR A 231 -11.17 -3.65 -4.62
N LEU A 232 -10.57 -4.51 -5.41
CA LEU A 232 -9.51 -5.42 -5.01
C LEU A 232 -8.17 -4.79 -5.34
N ALA A 233 -7.24 -4.80 -4.39
CA ALA A 233 -5.86 -4.37 -4.57
C ALA A 233 -4.92 -5.48 -4.11
N ILE A 234 -3.95 -5.84 -4.98
CA ILE A 234 -2.93 -6.85 -4.71
C ILE A 234 -1.57 -6.18 -4.77
N ASN A 235 -0.80 -6.29 -3.68
CA ASN A 235 0.52 -5.69 -3.54
C ASN A 235 1.61 -6.78 -3.49
N PRO A 236 2.40 -6.96 -4.55
CA PRO A 236 3.51 -7.89 -4.57
C PRO A 236 4.84 -7.26 -4.15
N PHE A 237 4.90 -5.95 -3.91
CA PHE A 237 6.17 -5.26 -3.69
C PHE A 237 6.77 -5.64 -2.35
N PRO A 238 7.99 -6.21 -2.34
CA PRO A 238 8.71 -6.46 -1.11
C PRO A 238 9.22 -5.13 -0.53
N CYS A 239 9.27 -5.05 0.77
CA CYS A 239 9.75 -3.86 1.48
C CYS A 239 11.27 -3.65 1.36
N ASP A 240 12.00 -4.71 1.02
CA ASP A 240 13.46 -4.73 0.91
C ASP A 240 14.01 -4.31 -0.47
N ALA A 241 13.14 -4.12 -1.46
CA ALA A 241 13.54 -3.61 -2.76
C ALA A 241 13.43 -2.07 -2.81
N PRO A 242 14.42 -1.37 -3.42
CA PRO A 242 14.34 0.07 -3.60
C PRO A 242 13.06 0.47 -4.36
N PRO A 243 12.35 1.55 -3.94
CA PRO A 243 11.11 1.98 -4.59
C PRO A 243 11.25 2.36 -6.07
N SER A 244 12.47 2.63 -6.53
CA SER A 244 12.79 2.89 -7.94
C SER A 244 12.85 1.62 -8.79
N MET A 245 13.02 0.45 -8.16
CA MET A 245 13.18 -0.84 -8.84
C MET A 245 11.82 -1.47 -9.12
N GLN A 246 11.67 -2.06 -10.30
CA GLN A 246 10.53 -2.91 -10.61
C GLN A 246 10.79 -4.31 -10.06
N SER A 247 10.18 -4.63 -8.91
CA SER A 247 10.32 -5.92 -8.22
C SER A 247 9.07 -6.79 -8.29
N GLY A 248 8.04 -6.33 -8.97
CA GLY A 248 6.76 -7.02 -9.13
C GLY A 248 5.79 -6.23 -9.96
N VAL A 249 4.55 -6.70 -10.06
CA VAL A 249 3.45 -5.99 -10.72
C VAL A 249 2.24 -6.02 -9.79
N ALA A 250 1.90 -4.87 -9.22
CA ALA A 250 0.68 -4.72 -8.44
C ALA A 250 -0.54 -4.64 -9.37
N MET A 251 -1.67 -5.10 -8.84
CA MET A 251 -2.94 -5.10 -9.57
C MET A 251 -4.04 -4.41 -8.76
N ILE A 252 -4.84 -3.61 -9.42
CA ILE A 252 -6.06 -3.02 -8.86
C ILE A 252 -7.20 -3.26 -9.83
N THR A 253 -8.33 -3.78 -9.33
CA THR A 253 -9.51 -4.03 -10.15
C THR A 253 -10.80 -3.89 -9.35
N ASN A 254 -11.88 -3.54 -10.05
CA ASN A 254 -13.22 -3.56 -9.53
C ASN A 254 -14.10 -4.60 -10.26
N ALA A 255 -13.50 -5.55 -10.97
CA ALA A 255 -14.21 -6.66 -11.60
C ALA A 255 -14.96 -7.46 -10.52
N GLU A 256 -16.27 -7.62 -10.72
CA GLU A 256 -17.18 -8.21 -9.71
C GLU A 256 -16.80 -9.64 -9.35
N ASP A 257 -16.38 -10.43 -10.33
CA ASP A 257 -15.95 -11.82 -10.14
C ASP A 257 -14.67 -11.92 -9.29
N ALA A 258 -13.68 -11.06 -9.56
CA ALA A 258 -12.44 -10.99 -8.80
C ALA A 258 -12.70 -10.53 -7.35
N VAL A 259 -13.49 -9.47 -7.18
CA VAL A 259 -13.89 -8.97 -5.86
C VAL A 259 -14.66 -10.04 -5.10
N ALA A 260 -15.66 -10.69 -5.71
CA ALA A 260 -16.45 -11.72 -5.05
C ALA A 260 -15.62 -12.95 -4.66
N ALA A 261 -14.66 -13.36 -5.50
CA ALA A 261 -13.77 -14.46 -5.18
C ALA A 261 -12.91 -14.16 -3.94
N HIS A 262 -12.28 -13.00 -3.88
CA HIS A 262 -11.44 -12.59 -2.73
C HIS A 262 -12.28 -12.31 -1.48
N GLN A 263 -13.51 -11.84 -1.64
CA GLN A 263 -14.43 -11.68 -0.52
C GLN A 263 -14.74 -13.03 0.14
N ARG A 264 -15.03 -14.09 -0.62
CA ARG A 264 -15.25 -15.43 -0.06
C ARG A 264 -14.03 -15.94 0.72
N VAL A 265 -12.82 -15.70 0.20
CA VAL A 265 -11.58 -16.05 0.92
C VAL A 265 -11.49 -15.30 2.25
N SER A 266 -11.76 -13.99 2.24
CA SER A 266 -11.69 -13.17 3.46
C SER A 266 -12.76 -13.55 4.49
N GLU A 267 -13.96 -13.91 4.06
CA GLU A 267 -15.03 -14.37 4.95
C GLU A 267 -14.69 -15.70 5.62
N LEU A 268 -14.12 -16.64 4.88
CA LEU A 268 -13.62 -17.90 5.43
C LEU A 268 -12.48 -17.64 6.43
N ALA A 269 -11.49 -16.85 6.03
CA ALA A 269 -10.35 -16.50 6.89
C ALA A 269 -10.82 -15.79 8.19
N TRP A 270 -11.77 -14.87 8.08
CA TRP A 270 -12.33 -14.18 9.24
C TRP A 270 -13.08 -15.12 10.19
N ARG A 271 -13.78 -16.11 9.66
CA ARG A 271 -14.50 -17.11 10.46
C ARG A 271 -13.52 -17.95 11.28
N GLU A 272 -12.42 -18.38 10.68
CA GLU A 272 -11.39 -19.21 11.32
C GLU A 272 -10.44 -18.40 12.23
N ALA A 273 -10.35 -17.10 12.05
CA ALA A 273 -9.45 -16.25 12.82
C ALA A 273 -9.85 -16.18 14.29
N VAL A 274 -8.88 -16.24 15.19
CA VAL A 274 -9.04 -15.93 16.61
C VAL A 274 -9.09 -14.42 16.79
N LYS A 275 -9.94 -13.93 17.70
CA LYS A 275 -10.19 -12.48 17.90
C LYS A 275 -10.10 -12.12 19.38
N GLY A 276 -10.09 -10.79 19.65
CA GLY A 276 -10.16 -10.25 21.01
C GLY A 276 -9.00 -10.69 21.90
N ALA A 277 -9.26 -10.84 23.19
CA ALA A 277 -8.26 -11.17 24.20
C ALA A 277 -7.48 -12.46 23.90
N ALA A 278 -8.15 -13.49 23.34
CA ALA A 278 -7.50 -14.75 23.00
C ALA A 278 -6.46 -14.59 21.85
N ALA A 279 -6.73 -13.71 20.88
CA ALA A 279 -5.75 -13.36 19.84
C ALA A 279 -4.59 -12.57 20.43
N ALA A 280 -4.89 -11.57 21.27
CA ALA A 280 -3.89 -10.76 21.95
C ALA A 280 -2.90 -11.59 22.79
N GLU A 281 -3.41 -12.57 23.53
CA GLU A 281 -2.57 -13.48 24.31
C GLU A 281 -1.60 -14.28 23.44
N ARG A 282 -2.08 -14.83 22.32
CA ARG A 282 -1.22 -15.55 21.36
C ARG A 282 -0.16 -14.64 20.75
N VAL A 283 -0.50 -13.42 20.39
CA VAL A 283 0.45 -12.44 19.83
C VAL A 283 1.50 -12.04 20.87
N ARG A 284 1.11 -11.81 22.14
CA ARG A 284 2.06 -11.53 23.24
C ARG A 284 3.01 -12.70 23.51
N ALA A 285 2.52 -13.94 23.40
CA ALA A 285 3.41 -15.11 23.49
C ALA A 285 4.46 -15.15 22.37
N MET A 286 4.09 -14.78 21.13
CA MET A 286 5.07 -14.66 20.03
C MET A 286 6.10 -13.57 20.29
N VAL A 287 5.68 -12.42 20.83
CA VAL A 287 6.59 -11.33 21.21
C VAL A 287 7.57 -11.78 22.30
N ALA A 288 7.06 -12.47 23.33
CA ALA A 288 7.90 -13.00 24.40
C ALA A 288 8.97 -13.98 23.88
N ALA A 289 8.57 -14.88 22.96
CA ALA A 289 9.49 -15.81 22.31
C ALA A 289 10.55 -15.13 21.42
N ALA A 290 10.23 -13.97 20.84
CA ALA A 290 11.18 -13.22 20.00
C ALA A 290 12.19 -12.40 20.81
N ARG A 291 11.93 -12.16 22.10
CA ARG A 291 12.83 -11.44 23.03
C ARG A 291 13.81 -12.36 23.77
N GLY A 292 13.50 -13.64 23.86
CA GLY A 292 14.33 -14.66 24.53
C GLY A 292 15.30 -15.31 23.58
#